data_a7a4a1c49cc30e49a21bcffd0cfbfb22
#
_entry.id   a7a4a1c49cc30e49a21bcffd0cfbfb22
#
_cell.length_a   1.000
_cell.length_b   1.000
_cell.length_c   1.000
_cell.angle_alpha   90.00
_cell.angle_beta   90.00
_cell.angle_gamma   90.00
#
_symmetry.space_group_name_H-M   'P 1'
#
loop_
_entity.id
_entity.type
_entity.pdbx_description
1 polymer ?
#
loop_
_entity_poly.entity_id
_entity_poly.type
_entity_poly.pdbx_seq_one_letter_code
_entity_poly.pdbx_strand_id
1 'polypeptide(L)'
;MKQQPKVSVLISFYNLAPYVDQTMQSVLAQKTDFPVEVLCADDGSDDGTIEILRAWEQKYPDTVRVFVMDRTPGANYEANERIRRMNAIRGRLFYEARGEYVCYLDGDDFYTDDRKLQKQAAVLDADTAHRYVACGHNGCYYWQSTGKTQPIEKPLRACSLTAKEYWSFLYVHTNAMMFRNVGRQGIDPYASGVQIIDNMLTFQFLPYGGVYYLPDCMFHYRQIEGSTYHRRSVYQNYILNALMLYQQKVICKGFFASGLVRTLFEYSQLFAARKDPRLTAQAQTYLGNIRTYHAGRLRRIVNYNNENVLARLWCEVENPVWFFITKVCRHFIWKPKVRALLEEARQKQEQTA
;
A
#
# COMPACT_ATOMS: atom_id res chain seq x y z
N MET A 1 -4.76 31.56 -17.95
CA MET A 1 -5.34 30.22 -17.66
C MET A 1 -4.34 29.49 -16.74
N LYS A 2 -4.78 28.93 -15.61
CA LYS A 2 -3.87 28.13 -14.75
C LYS A 2 -3.39 26.93 -15.56
N GLN A 3 -2.09 26.67 -15.54
CA GLN A 3 -1.51 25.53 -16.23
C GLN A 3 -2.02 24.24 -15.55
N GLN A 4 -2.45 23.25 -16.34
CA GLN A 4 -2.94 21.98 -15.80
C GLN A 4 -1.78 21.25 -15.12
N PRO A 5 -1.95 20.75 -13.89
CA PRO A 5 -0.89 20.02 -13.21
C PRO A 5 -0.58 18.71 -13.95
N LYS A 6 0.69 18.34 -14.01
CA LYS A 6 1.11 17.03 -14.51
C LYS A 6 1.04 15.96 -13.43
N VAL A 7 1.37 16.32 -12.19
CA VAL A 7 1.34 15.43 -11.04
C VAL A 7 0.43 15.99 -9.96
N SER A 8 -0.45 15.12 -9.41
CA SER A 8 -1.20 15.38 -8.19
C SER A 8 -0.61 14.55 -7.05
N VAL A 9 -0.14 15.23 -5.99
CA VAL A 9 0.29 14.56 -4.75
C VAL A 9 -0.87 14.56 -3.78
N LEU A 10 -1.29 13.37 -3.35
CA LEU A 10 -2.48 13.11 -2.53
C LEU A 10 -2.02 12.73 -1.12
N ILE A 11 -2.32 13.57 -0.12
CA ILE A 11 -1.83 13.39 1.24
C ILE A 11 -3.00 13.26 2.21
N SER A 12 -3.01 12.21 3.02
CA SER A 12 -4.04 11.96 4.04
C SER A 12 -3.50 12.24 5.44
N PHE A 13 -4.30 12.92 6.28
CA PHE A 13 -3.95 13.30 7.64
C PHE A 13 -5.03 12.88 8.62
N TYR A 14 -4.62 12.53 9.84
CA TYR A 14 -5.45 12.40 11.02
C TYR A 14 -4.60 12.47 12.29
N ASN A 15 -4.74 13.57 13.06
CA ASN A 15 -3.99 13.83 14.28
C ASN A 15 -2.47 13.71 14.07
N LEU A 16 -1.93 14.53 13.15
CA LEU A 16 -0.54 14.53 12.71
C LEU A 16 0.12 15.90 12.79
N ALA A 17 -0.38 16.82 13.63
CA ALA A 17 0.14 18.18 13.74
C ALA A 17 1.68 18.27 13.82
N PRO A 18 2.40 17.39 14.57
CA PRO A 18 3.87 17.46 14.67
C PRO A 18 4.61 17.14 13.35
N TYR A 19 3.92 16.56 12.35
CA TYR A 19 4.56 16.04 11.13
C TYR A 19 4.20 16.84 9.89
N VAL A 20 3.06 17.57 9.91
CA VAL A 20 2.50 18.29 8.74
C VAL A 20 3.55 19.14 8.05
N ASP A 21 4.29 19.97 8.81
CA ASP A 21 5.25 20.91 8.22
C ASP A 21 6.35 20.20 7.44
N GLN A 22 6.94 19.13 7.99
CA GLN A 22 7.98 18.37 7.31
C GLN A 22 7.45 17.67 6.05
N THR A 23 6.26 17.07 6.14
CA THR A 23 5.60 16.44 5.00
C THR A 23 5.37 17.45 3.88
N MET A 24 4.73 18.59 4.19
CA MET A 24 4.41 19.63 3.21
C MET A 24 5.67 20.27 2.60
N GLN A 25 6.68 20.56 3.41
CA GLN A 25 7.95 21.08 2.92
C GLN A 25 8.63 20.12 1.94
N SER A 26 8.64 18.84 2.23
CA SER A 26 9.27 17.82 1.38
C SER A 26 8.62 17.69 0.00
N VAL A 27 7.30 17.90 -0.06
CA VAL A 27 6.53 17.86 -1.31
C VAL A 27 6.66 19.17 -2.09
N LEU A 28 6.57 20.31 -1.42
CA LEU A 28 6.66 21.63 -2.05
C LEU A 28 8.09 22.00 -2.47
N ALA A 29 9.12 21.34 -1.92
CA ALA A 29 10.53 21.47 -2.35
C ALA A 29 10.88 20.64 -3.59
N GLN A 30 9.95 19.89 -4.16
CA GLN A 30 10.20 19.08 -5.36
C GLN A 30 10.55 19.95 -6.58
N LYS A 31 11.66 19.62 -7.22
CA LYS A 31 12.16 20.28 -8.42
C LYS A 31 11.67 19.56 -9.65
N THR A 32 10.73 20.18 -10.36
CA THR A 32 10.09 19.63 -11.57
C THR A 32 10.08 20.70 -12.68
N ASP A 33 10.13 20.26 -13.94
CA ASP A 33 9.93 21.11 -15.12
C ASP A 33 8.45 21.21 -15.54
N PHE A 34 7.56 20.70 -14.70
CA PHE A 34 6.12 20.68 -14.88
C PHE A 34 5.38 21.12 -13.60
N PRO A 35 4.12 21.61 -13.72
CA PRO A 35 3.34 21.99 -12.56
C PRO A 35 2.86 20.77 -11.76
N VAL A 36 2.85 20.96 -10.42
CA VAL A 36 2.38 19.98 -9.43
C VAL A 36 1.24 20.60 -8.63
N GLU A 37 0.22 19.83 -8.30
CA GLU A 37 -0.77 20.18 -7.28
C GLU A 37 -0.63 19.24 -6.07
N VAL A 38 -0.96 19.76 -4.89
CA VAL A 38 -0.94 19.03 -3.62
C VAL A 38 -2.36 19.05 -3.04
N LEU A 39 -2.93 17.88 -2.89
CA LEU A 39 -4.28 17.70 -2.34
C LEU A 39 -4.15 17.04 -0.98
N CYS A 40 -4.53 17.76 0.06
CA CYS A 40 -4.52 17.30 1.44
C CYS A 40 -5.93 16.97 1.89
N ALA A 41 -6.15 15.80 2.49
CA ALA A 41 -7.42 15.49 3.13
C ALA A 41 -7.20 15.11 4.59
N ASP A 42 -7.95 15.75 5.47
CA ASP A 42 -7.92 15.53 6.91
C ASP A 42 -9.17 14.77 7.37
N ASP A 43 -9.02 13.73 8.20
CA ASP A 43 -10.12 12.90 8.74
C ASP A 43 -10.80 13.51 9.97
N GLY A 44 -10.85 14.84 10.07
CA GLY A 44 -11.45 15.54 11.21
C GLY A 44 -10.55 15.49 12.44
N SER A 45 -9.33 15.96 12.31
CA SER A 45 -8.34 16.07 13.40
C SER A 45 -8.77 17.09 14.45
N ASP A 46 -8.33 16.89 15.67
CA ASP A 46 -8.58 17.75 16.83
C ASP A 46 -7.27 18.19 17.57
N ASP A 47 -6.12 17.97 16.94
CA ASP A 47 -4.78 18.24 17.49
C ASP A 47 -4.07 19.49 16.92
N GLY A 48 -4.74 20.27 16.07
CA GLY A 48 -4.15 21.42 15.35
C GLY A 48 -3.69 21.09 13.92
N THR A 49 -3.83 19.86 13.45
CA THR A 49 -3.48 19.45 12.07
C THR A 49 -4.18 20.31 11.03
N ILE A 50 -5.49 20.55 11.21
CA ILE A 50 -6.33 21.28 10.24
C ILE A 50 -5.84 22.73 10.09
N GLU A 51 -5.54 23.40 11.21
CA GLU A 51 -5.06 24.78 11.25
C GLU A 51 -3.75 24.93 10.48
N ILE A 52 -2.81 24.00 10.67
CA ILE A 52 -1.52 24.00 9.98
C ILE A 52 -1.74 23.77 8.48
N LEU A 53 -2.60 22.82 8.08
CA LEU A 53 -2.91 22.57 6.69
C LEU A 53 -3.56 23.79 6.00
N ARG A 54 -4.48 24.50 6.68
CA ARG A 54 -5.09 25.73 6.18
C ARG A 54 -4.07 26.85 6.01
N ALA A 55 -3.08 26.96 6.91
CA ALA A 55 -1.97 27.91 6.74
C ALA A 55 -1.13 27.60 5.49
N TRP A 56 -0.89 26.31 5.19
CA TRP A 56 -0.21 25.90 3.96
C TRP A 56 -1.05 26.20 2.70
N GLU A 57 -2.36 25.98 2.73
CA GLU A 57 -3.27 26.33 1.63
C GLU A 57 -3.27 27.82 1.37
N GLN A 58 -3.33 28.66 2.41
CA GLN A 58 -3.26 30.13 2.29
C GLN A 58 -1.92 30.61 1.73
N LYS A 59 -0.82 29.97 2.12
CA LYS A 59 0.53 30.29 1.64
C LYS A 59 0.76 29.90 0.17
N TYR A 60 0.11 28.81 -0.28
CA TYR A 60 0.26 28.26 -1.63
C TYR A 60 -1.10 28.01 -2.33
N PRO A 61 -1.95 29.05 -2.51
CA PRO A 61 -3.35 28.89 -2.90
C PRO A 61 -3.53 28.34 -4.32
N ASP A 62 -2.49 28.43 -5.16
CA ASP A 62 -2.51 27.89 -6.51
C ASP A 62 -2.07 26.42 -6.60
N THR A 63 -1.41 25.94 -5.56
CA THR A 63 -0.78 24.60 -5.54
C THR A 63 -1.46 23.66 -4.54
N VAL A 64 -1.81 24.15 -3.35
CA VAL A 64 -2.35 23.35 -2.24
C VAL A 64 -3.86 23.51 -2.15
N ARG A 65 -4.57 22.39 -1.99
CA ARG A 65 -6.01 22.36 -1.67
C ARG A 65 -6.24 21.43 -0.49
N VAL A 66 -7.05 21.88 0.48
CA VAL A 66 -7.32 21.11 1.72
C VAL A 66 -8.79 20.73 1.79
N PHE A 67 -9.06 19.47 2.05
CA PHE A 67 -10.39 18.88 2.24
C PHE A 67 -10.48 18.35 3.68
N VAL A 68 -11.48 18.78 4.42
CA VAL A 68 -11.73 18.27 5.78
C VAL A 68 -12.96 17.39 5.75
N MET A 69 -12.86 16.19 6.31
CA MET A 69 -13.97 15.24 6.41
C MET A 69 -14.65 15.39 7.79
N ASP A 70 -15.97 15.41 7.79
CA ASP A 70 -16.72 15.46 9.04
C ASP A 70 -16.43 14.23 9.91
N ARG A 71 -16.18 14.49 11.19
CA ARG A 71 -15.96 13.45 12.19
C ARG A 71 -16.73 13.79 13.47
N THR A 72 -17.37 12.79 14.07
CA THR A 72 -17.99 12.99 15.37
C THR A 72 -16.90 13.14 16.44
N PRO A 73 -16.83 14.26 17.14
CA PRO A 73 -15.83 14.50 18.19
C PRO A 73 -15.87 13.37 19.24
N GLY A 74 -14.71 12.88 19.64
CA GLY A 74 -14.58 11.83 20.66
C GLY A 74 -15.02 10.44 20.24
N ALA A 75 -15.49 10.23 19.00
CA ALA A 75 -15.90 8.92 18.53
C ALA A 75 -14.71 7.97 18.40
N ASN A 76 -14.76 6.83 19.09
CA ASN A 76 -13.81 5.74 18.92
C ASN A 76 -14.33 4.77 17.84
N TYR A 77 -13.91 5.01 16.61
CA TYR A 77 -14.36 4.19 15.49
C TYR A 77 -13.74 2.78 15.53
N GLU A 78 -14.57 1.78 15.28
CA GLU A 78 -14.14 0.40 15.07
C GLU A 78 -13.18 0.28 13.86
N ALA A 79 -12.34 -0.77 13.86
CA ALA A 79 -11.31 -0.98 12.85
C ALA A 79 -11.85 -0.91 11.40
N ASN A 80 -13.04 -1.49 11.15
CA ASN A 80 -13.67 -1.48 9.84
C ASN A 80 -14.14 -0.08 9.42
N GLU A 81 -14.61 0.73 10.39
CA GLU A 81 -15.02 2.10 10.13
C GLU A 81 -13.82 2.98 9.81
N ARG A 82 -12.72 2.83 10.55
CA ARG A 82 -11.46 3.53 10.23
C ARG A 82 -10.97 3.23 8.81
N ILE A 83 -11.03 1.97 8.37
CA ILE A 83 -10.66 1.60 7.01
C ILE A 83 -11.61 2.25 5.99
N ARG A 84 -12.93 2.27 6.24
CA ARG A 84 -13.90 2.94 5.35
C ARG A 84 -13.63 4.43 5.23
N ARG A 85 -13.34 5.11 6.33
CA ARG A 85 -12.99 6.54 6.35
C ARG A 85 -11.72 6.81 5.58
N MET A 86 -10.67 6.03 5.80
CA MET A 86 -9.41 6.13 5.04
C MET A 86 -9.65 5.95 3.53
N ASN A 87 -10.49 4.99 3.12
CA ASN A 87 -10.84 4.81 1.71
C ASN A 87 -11.65 5.98 1.16
N ALA A 88 -12.57 6.54 1.94
CA ALA A 88 -13.34 7.71 1.53
C ALA A 88 -12.43 8.93 1.30
N ILE A 89 -11.45 9.16 2.17
CA ILE A 89 -10.44 10.20 2.05
C ILE A 89 -9.60 10.00 0.78
N ARG A 90 -9.01 8.82 0.62
CA ARG A 90 -8.17 8.51 -0.56
C ARG A 90 -8.98 8.57 -1.85
N GLY A 91 -10.21 8.08 -1.86
CA GLY A 91 -11.14 8.21 -2.98
C GLY A 91 -11.45 9.67 -3.29
N ARG A 92 -11.77 10.48 -2.29
CA ARG A 92 -12.02 11.92 -2.46
C ARG A 92 -10.83 12.60 -3.13
N LEU A 93 -9.62 12.38 -2.62
CA LEU A 93 -8.40 12.95 -3.19
C LEU A 93 -8.18 12.51 -4.64
N PHE A 94 -8.42 11.23 -4.94
CA PHE A 94 -8.29 10.69 -6.29
C PHE A 94 -9.25 11.35 -7.27
N TYR A 95 -10.53 11.54 -6.88
CA TYR A 95 -11.53 12.19 -7.74
C TYR A 95 -11.27 13.68 -7.96
N GLU A 96 -10.61 14.34 -7.01
CA GLU A 96 -10.21 15.75 -7.12
C GLU A 96 -8.90 15.95 -7.91
N ALA A 97 -8.14 14.88 -8.14
CA ALA A 97 -6.84 14.92 -8.81
C ALA A 97 -6.97 15.25 -10.30
N ARG A 98 -6.29 16.29 -10.73
CA ARG A 98 -6.28 16.77 -12.12
C ARG A 98 -5.03 16.39 -12.88
N GLY A 99 -4.00 15.91 -12.19
CA GLY A 99 -2.73 15.49 -12.78
C GLY A 99 -2.87 14.32 -13.73
N GLU A 100 -1.94 14.22 -14.66
CA GLU A 100 -1.76 13.04 -15.51
C GLU A 100 -1.27 11.84 -14.67
N TYR A 101 -0.50 12.13 -13.64
CA TYR A 101 0.00 11.17 -12.66
C TYR A 101 -0.50 11.51 -11.27
N VAL A 102 -0.65 10.49 -10.43
CA VAL A 102 -1.02 10.61 -9.01
C VAL A 102 0.00 9.92 -8.12
N CYS A 103 0.38 10.57 -7.02
CA CYS A 103 1.21 10.01 -5.95
C CYS A 103 0.43 10.06 -4.66
N TYR A 104 0.54 9.01 -3.83
CA TYR A 104 0.01 9.04 -2.47
C TYR A 104 1.15 9.23 -1.48
N LEU A 105 0.87 9.92 -0.38
CA LEU A 105 1.78 10.09 0.74
C LEU A 105 0.96 10.09 2.03
N ASP A 106 1.42 9.38 3.05
CA ASP A 106 0.83 9.47 4.38
C ASP A 106 1.37 10.71 5.08
N GLY A 107 0.51 11.39 5.84
CA GLY A 107 0.80 12.72 6.40
C GLY A 107 1.88 12.75 7.50
N ASP A 108 2.35 11.59 7.94
CA ASP A 108 3.47 11.41 8.86
C ASP A 108 4.80 11.04 8.16
N ASP A 109 4.78 10.85 6.83
CA ASP A 109 5.93 10.51 6.02
C ASP A 109 6.44 11.72 5.21
N PHE A 110 7.62 11.61 4.61
CA PHE A 110 8.20 12.69 3.83
C PHE A 110 9.15 12.21 2.73
N TYR A 111 9.24 13.00 1.65
CA TYR A 111 10.19 12.76 0.56
C TYR A 111 11.59 13.19 0.96
N THR A 112 12.60 12.45 0.50
CA THR A 112 14.02 12.68 0.80
C THR A 112 14.86 13.02 -0.43
N ASP A 113 14.30 12.88 -1.62
CA ASP A 113 14.91 13.27 -2.88
C ASP A 113 14.05 14.39 -3.51
N ASP A 114 14.66 15.55 -3.72
CA ASP A 114 13.98 16.73 -4.28
C ASP A 114 13.65 16.61 -5.78
N ARG A 115 14.06 15.52 -6.45
CA ARG A 115 13.74 15.15 -7.82
C ARG A 115 12.90 13.89 -7.96
N LYS A 116 12.34 13.37 -6.88
CA LYS A 116 11.51 12.16 -6.90
C LYS A 116 10.41 12.23 -7.97
N LEU A 117 9.64 13.30 -7.96
CA LEU A 117 8.51 13.46 -8.90
C LEU A 117 9.00 13.55 -10.34
N GLN A 118 10.09 14.28 -10.59
CA GLN A 118 10.72 14.40 -11.90
C GLN A 118 11.21 13.04 -12.43
N LYS A 119 11.92 12.27 -11.60
CA LYS A 119 12.47 10.95 -11.97
C LYS A 119 11.34 9.97 -12.33
N GLN A 120 10.29 9.90 -11.54
CA GLN A 120 9.18 8.98 -11.78
C GLN A 120 8.34 9.40 -13.01
N ALA A 121 8.06 10.69 -13.17
CA ALA A 121 7.35 11.19 -14.35
C ALA A 121 8.13 10.91 -15.63
N ALA A 122 9.45 11.14 -15.65
CA ALA A 122 10.29 10.86 -16.81
C ALA A 122 10.23 9.39 -17.25
N VAL A 123 10.15 8.45 -16.30
CA VAL A 123 9.99 7.02 -16.63
C VAL A 123 8.64 6.76 -17.31
N LEU A 124 7.57 7.35 -16.77
CA LEU A 124 6.21 7.13 -17.32
C LEU A 124 6.02 7.86 -18.64
N ASP A 125 6.63 9.04 -18.84
CA ASP A 125 6.62 9.77 -20.10
C ASP A 125 7.36 9.00 -21.21
N ALA A 126 8.50 8.39 -20.89
CA ALA A 126 9.27 7.59 -21.83
C ALA A 126 8.57 6.29 -22.26
N ASP A 127 7.60 5.83 -21.48
CA ASP A 127 6.79 4.65 -21.81
C ASP A 127 5.59 4.99 -22.69
N THR A 128 5.86 5.37 -23.93
CA THR A 128 4.83 5.73 -24.94
C THR A 128 3.89 4.59 -25.30
N ALA A 129 4.30 3.34 -25.07
CA ALA A 129 3.49 2.15 -25.27
C ALA A 129 2.54 1.85 -24.10
N HIS A 130 2.56 2.67 -23.05
CA HIS A 130 1.73 2.52 -21.84
C HIS A 130 1.80 1.12 -21.21
N ARG A 131 2.99 0.51 -21.22
CA ARG A 131 3.24 -0.81 -20.58
C ARG A 131 3.18 -0.74 -19.06
N TYR A 132 3.51 0.44 -18.49
CA TYR A 132 3.52 0.67 -17.05
C TYR A 132 2.35 1.55 -16.63
N VAL A 133 1.60 1.06 -15.66
CA VAL A 133 0.58 1.86 -14.96
C VAL A 133 1.20 2.66 -13.81
N ALA A 134 2.38 2.25 -13.35
CA ALA A 134 3.06 2.92 -12.25
C ALA A 134 4.58 2.86 -12.36
N CYS A 135 5.22 3.86 -11.71
CA CYS A 135 6.64 3.85 -11.38
C CYS A 135 6.81 3.88 -9.87
N GLY A 136 7.47 2.86 -9.33
CA GLY A 136 7.78 2.75 -7.91
C GLY A 136 9.27 2.93 -7.62
N HIS A 137 9.61 3.15 -6.36
CA HIS A 137 10.99 3.22 -5.90
C HIS A 137 11.16 2.63 -4.51
N ASN A 138 12.38 2.53 -4.00
CA ASN A 138 12.63 2.10 -2.63
C ASN A 138 12.37 3.25 -1.63
N GLY A 139 12.15 2.90 -0.38
CA GLY A 139 12.08 3.82 0.74
C GLY A 139 12.93 3.33 1.89
N CYS A 140 13.05 4.15 2.92
CA CYS A 140 13.71 3.78 4.15
C CYS A 140 12.76 3.91 5.34
N TYR A 141 12.77 2.94 6.25
CA TYR A 141 12.29 3.16 7.61
C TYR A 141 13.12 4.27 8.25
N TYR A 142 12.48 5.16 8.96
CA TYR A 142 13.12 6.29 9.65
C TYR A 142 12.67 6.35 11.10
N TRP A 143 13.59 6.15 12.03
CA TRP A 143 13.35 6.28 13.47
C TRP A 143 13.67 7.69 13.93
N GLN A 144 12.64 8.50 14.14
CA GLN A 144 12.81 9.91 14.50
C GLN A 144 13.60 10.13 15.80
N SER A 145 13.45 9.24 16.78
CA SER A 145 14.15 9.33 18.08
C SER A 145 15.67 9.17 17.96
N THR A 146 16.14 8.49 16.93
CA THR A 146 17.57 8.17 16.75
C THR A 146 18.17 8.72 15.46
N GLY A 147 17.33 9.21 14.54
CA GLY A 147 17.75 9.56 13.17
C GLY A 147 18.18 8.37 12.31
N LYS A 148 18.06 7.14 12.83
CA LYS A 148 18.46 5.92 12.12
C LYS A 148 17.56 5.68 10.91
N THR A 149 18.15 5.19 9.81
CA THR A 149 17.43 4.77 8.61
C THR A 149 17.78 3.33 8.25
N GLN A 150 16.84 2.64 7.61
CA GLN A 150 17.05 1.30 7.06
C GLN A 150 16.19 1.14 5.80
N PRO A 151 16.76 0.70 4.66
CA PRO A 151 15.97 0.42 3.47
C PRO A 151 14.82 -0.56 3.75
N ILE A 152 13.65 -0.28 3.19
CA ILE A 152 12.47 -1.14 3.32
C ILE A 152 12.71 -2.44 2.56
N GLU A 153 13.19 -2.34 1.33
CA GLU A 153 13.56 -3.48 0.51
C GLU A 153 15.07 -3.57 0.35
N LYS A 154 15.55 -4.78 0.15
CA LYS A 154 16.94 -4.97 -0.31
C LYS A 154 17.12 -4.21 -1.61
N PRO A 155 18.25 -3.52 -1.81
CA PRO A 155 18.49 -2.75 -3.02
C PRO A 155 18.37 -3.67 -4.24
N LEU A 156 17.27 -3.47 -4.99
CA LEU A 156 17.06 -4.03 -6.31
C LEU A 156 17.59 -3.01 -7.32
N ARG A 157 17.96 -3.47 -8.49
CA ARG A 157 18.30 -2.61 -9.62
C ARG A 157 17.02 -2.10 -10.29
N ALA A 158 17.11 -1.03 -11.07
CA ALA A 158 16.01 -0.58 -11.90
C ALA A 158 15.49 -1.74 -12.78
N CYS A 159 14.21 -2.00 -12.76
CA CYS A 159 13.63 -3.11 -13.51
C CYS A 159 12.18 -2.86 -13.91
N SER A 160 11.80 -3.49 -15.02
CA SER A 160 10.41 -3.56 -15.49
C SER A 160 9.76 -4.80 -14.92
N LEU A 161 8.58 -4.64 -14.35
CA LEU A 161 7.79 -5.72 -13.76
C LEU A 161 6.41 -5.75 -14.40
N THR A 162 6.01 -6.90 -14.94
CA THR A 162 4.61 -7.16 -15.26
C THR A 162 3.80 -7.15 -13.97
N ALA A 163 2.49 -6.97 -14.07
CA ALA A 163 1.59 -7.04 -12.90
C ALA A 163 1.77 -8.36 -12.12
N LYS A 164 2.02 -9.45 -12.85
CA LYS A 164 2.26 -10.78 -12.28
C LYS A 164 3.58 -10.87 -11.50
N GLU A 165 4.64 -10.29 -12.04
CA GLU A 165 5.96 -10.27 -11.39
C GLU A 165 5.94 -9.35 -10.18
N TYR A 166 5.33 -8.17 -10.29
CA TYR A 166 5.15 -7.27 -9.14
C TYR A 166 4.46 -7.98 -7.99
N TRP A 167 3.32 -8.62 -8.25
CA TRP A 167 2.59 -9.34 -7.20
C TRP A 167 3.40 -10.50 -6.60
N SER A 168 4.29 -11.08 -7.38
CA SER A 168 5.07 -12.26 -6.98
C SER A 168 6.29 -11.94 -6.15
N PHE A 169 6.97 -10.82 -6.40
CA PHE A 169 8.36 -10.65 -5.98
C PHE A 169 8.66 -9.36 -5.26
N LEU A 170 7.90 -8.32 -5.49
CA LEU A 170 8.24 -6.99 -4.99
C LEU A 170 7.13 -6.44 -4.12
N TYR A 171 7.53 -5.90 -2.98
CA TYR A 171 6.73 -5.01 -2.18
C TYR A 171 7.26 -3.60 -2.36
N VAL A 172 6.43 -2.71 -2.88
CA VAL A 172 6.73 -1.28 -2.91
C VAL A 172 5.68 -0.55 -2.10
N HIS A 173 6.12 0.23 -1.14
CA HIS A 173 5.23 1.02 -0.30
C HIS A 173 4.42 2.00 -1.17
N THR A 174 3.16 2.22 -0.85
CA THR A 174 2.28 3.11 -1.62
C THR A 174 2.84 4.51 -1.75
N ASN A 175 3.50 5.03 -0.71
CA ASN A 175 4.14 6.36 -0.69
C ASN A 175 5.33 6.48 -1.66
N ALA A 176 5.87 5.35 -2.11
CA ALA A 176 6.92 5.29 -3.13
C ALA A 176 6.39 5.22 -4.56
N MET A 177 5.07 5.14 -4.76
CA MET A 177 4.46 4.93 -6.06
C MET A 177 4.00 6.23 -6.70
N MET A 178 4.20 6.33 -8.02
CA MET A 178 3.51 7.25 -8.92
C MET A 178 2.71 6.43 -9.90
N PHE A 179 1.42 6.69 -10.02
CA PHE A 179 0.49 5.98 -10.91
C PHE A 179 0.05 6.89 -12.06
N ARG A 180 -0.21 6.32 -13.24
CA ARG A 180 -1.02 6.99 -14.24
C ARG A 180 -2.41 7.25 -13.67
N ASN A 181 -2.93 8.45 -13.83
CA ASN A 181 -4.28 8.78 -13.37
C ASN A 181 -5.32 8.15 -14.30
N VAL A 182 -5.65 6.89 -14.03
CA VAL A 182 -6.64 6.12 -14.79
C VAL A 182 -8.06 6.70 -14.68
N GLY A 183 -8.34 7.53 -13.67
CA GLY A 183 -9.60 8.26 -13.52
C GLY A 183 -9.88 9.19 -14.70
N ARG A 184 -8.85 9.75 -15.31
CA ARG A 184 -8.97 10.55 -16.54
C ARG A 184 -9.42 9.75 -17.76
N GLN A 185 -9.33 8.42 -17.68
CA GLN A 185 -9.80 7.47 -18.70
C GLN A 185 -11.17 6.88 -18.33
N GLY A 186 -11.85 7.42 -17.33
CA GLY A 186 -13.13 6.93 -16.83
C GLY A 186 -13.04 5.63 -16.01
N ILE A 187 -11.84 5.26 -15.55
CA ILE A 187 -11.60 4.06 -14.73
C ILE A 187 -11.59 4.47 -13.27
N ASP A 188 -12.48 3.89 -12.47
CA ASP A 188 -12.55 4.11 -11.04
C ASP A 188 -11.93 2.94 -10.26
N PRO A 189 -10.69 3.09 -9.73
CA PRO A 189 -10.06 2.04 -8.94
C PRO A 189 -10.75 1.82 -7.59
N TYR A 190 -11.61 2.73 -7.14
CA TYR A 190 -12.36 2.62 -5.88
C TYR A 190 -13.76 2.02 -6.05
N ALA A 191 -14.26 1.89 -7.30
CA ALA A 191 -15.60 1.35 -7.59
C ALA A 191 -15.79 -0.12 -7.21
N SER A 192 -14.70 -0.85 -6.96
CA SER A 192 -14.76 -2.28 -6.63
C SER A 192 -15.45 -2.61 -5.29
N GLY A 193 -15.73 -1.61 -4.45
CA GLY A 193 -16.23 -1.79 -3.08
C GLY A 193 -15.28 -2.53 -2.15
N VAL A 194 -14.09 -2.85 -2.62
CA VAL A 194 -13.04 -3.52 -1.83
C VAL A 194 -12.45 -2.50 -0.87
N GLN A 195 -12.36 -2.85 0.41
CA GLN A 195 -11.69 -2.03 1.39
C GLN A 195 -10.18 -2.01 1.10
N ILE A 196 -9.67 -0.84 0.72
CA ILE A 196 -8.27 -0.66 0.34
C ILE A 196 -7.47 -0.38 1.61
N ILE A 197 -6.58 -1.27 1.95
CA ILE A 197 -5.57 -1.09 2.99
C ILE A 197 -4.24 -0.84 2.27
N ASP A 198 -3.52 0.21 2.62
CA ASP A 198 -2.18 0.60 2.12
C ASP A 198 -1.74 -0.04 0.77
N ASN A 199 -1.07 -1.17 0.83
CA ASN A 199 -0.56 -1.88 -0.35
C ASN A 199 -1.63 -2.34 -1.34
N MET A 200 -2.88 -2.40 -0.92
CA MET A 200 -3.99 -2.77 -1.80
C MET A 200 -4.22 -1.74 -2.89
N LEU A 201 -3.84 -0.49 -2.66
CA LEU A 201 -4.01 0.56 -3.67
C LEU A 201 -3.26 0.22 -4.96
N THR A 202 -1.99 -0.20 -4.87
CA THR A 202 -1.22 -0.60 -6.05
C THR A 202 -1.93 -1.69 -6.84
N PHE A 203 -2.54 -2.67 -6.17
CA PHE A 203 -3.24 -3.77 -6.83
C PHE A 203 -4.50 -3.33 -7.57
N GLN A 204 -5.11 -2.20 -7.22
CA GLN A 204 -6.21 -1.62 -8.00
C GLN A 204 -5.76 -1.11 -9.38
N PHE A 205 -4.50 -0.71 -9.50
CA PHE A 205 -3.92 -0.22 -10.75
C PHE A 205 -3.29 -1.31 -11.61
N LEU A 206 -2.79 -2.41 -11.02
CA LEU A 206 -2.12 -3.50 -11.76
C LEU A 206 -2.91 -4.13 -12.92
N PRO A 207 -4.27 -4.17 -12.92
CA PRO A 207 -5.01 -4.62 -14.10
C PRO A 207 -4.78 -3.77 -15.36
N TYR A 208 -4.25 -2.55 -15.22
CA TYR A 208 -4.07 -1.58 -16.30
C TYR A 208 -2.61 -1.49 -16.80
N GLY A 209 -1.68 -2.22 -16.21
CA GLY A 209 -0.29 -2.26 -16.66
C GLY A 209 0.69 -2.76 -15.61
N GLY A 210 1.94 -2.89 -16.00
CA GLY A 210 3.04 -3.26 -15.12
C GLY A 210 3.55 -2.09 -14.28
N VAL A 211 4.65 -2.33 -13.58
CA VAL A 211 5.34 -1.34 -12.73
C VAL A 211 6.79 -1.24 -13.18
N TYR A 212 7.30 -0.03 -13.35
CA TYR A 212 8.73 0.21 -13.43
C TYR A 212 9.27 0.54 -12.04
N TYR A 213 10.38 -0.06 -11.64
CA TYR A 213 10.98 0.14 -10.33
C TYR A 213 12.34 0.85 -10.44
N LEU A 214 12.51 1.90 -9.64
CA LEU A 214 13.76 2.62 -9.42
C LEU A 214 14.40 2.18 -8.09
N PRO A 215 15.75 2.00 -8.04
CA PRO A 215 16.41 1.51 -6.82
C PRO A 215 16.58 2.57 -5.73
N ASP A 216 16.40 3.85 -6.06
CA ASP A 216 16.64 4.97 -5.17
C ASP A 216 15.72 4.96 -3.95
N CYS A 217 16.25 5.28 -2.77
CA CYS A 217 15.43 5.55 -1.58
C CYS A 217 15.02 7.03 -1.59
N MET A 218 13.79 7.32 -2.01
CA MET A 218 13.32 8.70 -2.22
C MET A 218 12.24 9.15 -1.24
N PHE A 219 11.90 8.31 -0.23
CA PHE A 219 11.03 8.71 0.89
C PHE A 219 11.45 8.01 2.18
N HIS A 220 11.11 8.62 3.30
CA HIS A 220 11.22 8.03 4.62
C HIS A 220 9.83 7.65 5.16
N TYR A 221 9.70 6.38 5.54
CA TYR A 221 8.58 5.84 6.30
C TYR A 221 8.87 5.98 7.77
N ARG A 222 8.20 6.93 8.42
CA ARG A 222 8.42 7.27 9.82
C ARG A 222 7.96 6.16 10.76
N GLN A 223 8.85 5.75 11.64
CA GLN A 223 8.55 4.79 12.70
C GLN A 223 8.18 5.58 13.97
N ILE A 224 6.87 5.68 14.23
CA ILE A 224 6.33 6.38 15.41
C ILE A 224 5.96 5.33 16.45
N GLU A 225 6.49 5.47 17.67
CA GLU A 225 6.05 4.66 18.81
C GLU A 225 4.55 4.88 19.05
N GLY A 226 3.80 3.77 19.13
CA GLY A 226 2.35 3.85 19.31
C GLY A 226 1.55 4.13 18.02
N SER A 227 2.16 4.07 16.83
CA SER A 227 1.43 4.11 15.56
C SER A 227 0.39 2.98 15.47
N THR A 228 -0.58 3.13 14.57
CA THR A 228 -1.64 2.12 14.37
C THR A 228 -1.07 0.72 14.09
N TYR A 229 0.07 0.63 13.40
CA TYR A 229 0.73 -0.65 13.11
C TYR A 229 1.33 -1.27 14.39
N HIS A 230 2.02 -0.48 15.21
CA HIS A 230 2.65 -0.95 16.46
C HIS A 230 1.64 -1.26 17.57
N ARG A 231 0.44 -0.65 17.55
CA ARG A 231 -0.65 -0.96 18.49
C ARG A 231 -1.36 -2.27 18.18
N ARG A 232 -1.20 -2.82 16.97
CA ARG A 232 -1.81 -4.09 16.60
C ARG A 232 -1.07 -5.25 17.25
N SER A 233 -1.82 -6.23 17.70
CA SER A 233 -1.24 -7.50 18.10
C SER A 233 -0.69 -8.28 16.91
N VAL A 234 0.20 -9.22 17.16
CA VAL A 234 0.75 -10.13 16.14
C VAL A 234 -0.38 -10.84 15.38
N TYR A 235 -1.44 -11.26 16.08
CA TYR A 235 -2.58 -11.96 15.46
C TYR A 235 -3.41 -11.04 14.57
N GLN A 236 -3.63 -9.80 14.96
CA GLN A 236 -4.30 -8.81 14.11
C GLN A 236 -3.52 -8.57 12.81
N ASN A 237 -2.21 -8.45 12.87
CA ASN A 237 -1.37 -8.29 11.69
C ASN A 237 -1.45 -9.52 10.78
N TYR A 238 -1.38 -10.75 11.31
CA TYR A 238 -1.53 -11.97 10.50
C TYR A 238 -2.90 -12.06 9.82
N ILE A 239 -3.99 -11.70 10.52
CA ILE A 239 -5.35 -11.69 9.96
C ILE A 239 -5.46 -10.67 8.82
N LEU A 240 -4.98 -9.45 9.06
CA LEU A 240 -5.01 -8.38 8.05
C LEU A 240 -4.17 -8.72 6.83
N ASN A 241 -2.98 -9.26 7.01
CA ASN A 241 -2.13 -9.71 5.89
C ASN A 241 -2.81 -10.81 5.07
N ALA A 242 -3.43 -11.79 5.73
CA ALA A 242 -4.15 -12.86 5.06
C ALA A 242 -5.37 -12.32 4.28
N LEU A 243 -6.13 -11.38 4.85
CA LEU A 243 -7.24 -10.71 4.18
C LEU A 243 -6.76 -9.88 2.98
N MET A 244 -5.69 -9.13 3.13
CA MET A 244 -5.09 -8.33 2.08
C MET A 244 -4.68 -9.21 0.89
N LEU A 245 -4.01 -10.32 1.12
CA LEU A 245 -3.61 -11.26 0.06
C LEU A 245 -4.82 -11.87 -0.65
N TYR A 246 -5.90 -12.14 0.08
CA TYR A 246 -7.14 -12.62 -0.52
C TYR A 246 -7.80 -11.55 -1.42
N GLN A 247 -7.83 -10.30 -0.98
CA GLN A 247 -8.36 -9.17 -1.76
C GLN A 247 -7.53 -8.96 -3.03
N GLN A 248 -6.21 -9.00 -2.95
CA GLN A 248 -5.32 -8.91 -4.10
C GLN A 248 -5.66 -9.97 -5.16
N LYS A 249 -5.94 -11.21 -4.73
CA LYS A 249 -6.38 -12.27 -5.63
C LYS A 249 -7.67 -11.91 -6.38
N VAL A 250 -8.65 -11.33 -5.68
CA VAL A 250 -9.95 -10.95 -6.27
C VAL A 250 -9.75 -9.83 -7.30
N ILE A 251 -9.00 -8.80 -6.93
CA ILE A 251 -8.75 -7.62 -7.77
C ILE A 251 -8.01 -8.00 -9.06
N CYS A 252 -6.95 -8.77 -8.94
CA CYS A 252 -6.12 -9.15 -10.09
C CYS A 252 -6.75 -10.24 -10.98
N LYS A 253 -8.01 -10.64 -10.72
CA LYS A 253 -8.77 -11.65 -11.49
C LYS A 253 -7.96 -12.91 -11.84
N GLY A 254 -6.98 -13.24 -11.03
CA GLY A 254 -6.07 -14.34 -11.28
C GLY A 254 -5.38 -14.84 -10.03
N PHE A 255 -4.97 -16.09 -10.08
CA PHE A 255 -4.21 -16.72 -9.05
C PHE A 255 -2.85 -17.13 -9.64
N PHE A 256 -1.83 -16.42 -9.27
CA PHE A 256 -0.48 -16.78 -9.69
C PHE A 256 0.16 -17.71 -8.66
N ALA A 257 0.94 -18.69 -9.10
CA ALA A 257 1.58 -19.66 -8.22
C ALA A 257 2.39 -19.02 -7.08
N SER A 258 3.00 -17.87 -7.34
CA SER A 258 3.74 -17.07 -6.36
C SER A 258 2.84 -16.39 -5.34
N GLY A 259 1.68 -15.87 -5.76
CA GLY A 259 0.67 -15.33 -4.84
C GLY A 259 0.06 -16.43 -3.95
N LEU A 260 -0.09 -17.66 -4.49
CA LEU A 260 -0.44 -18.81 -3.68
C LEU A 260 0.57 -19.03 -2.56
N VAL A 261 1.86 -19.01 -2.88
CA VAL A 261 2.92 -19.22 -1.89
C VAL A 261 2.87 -18.18 -0.75
N ARG A 262 2.68 -16.89 -1.09
CA ARG A 262 2.54 -15.83 -0.07
C ARG A 262 1.30 -16.04 0.79
N THR A 263 0.14 -16.27 0.17
CA THR A 263 -1.11 -16.50 0.89
C THR A 263 -1.01 -17.68 1.86
N LEU A 264 -0.38 -18.76 1.43
CA LEU A 264 -0.23 -19.96 2.25
C LEU A 264 0.80 -19.77 3.37
N PHE A 265 1.81 -18.93 3.16
CA PHE A 265 2.73 -18.57 4.23
C PHE A 265 2.00 -17.82 5.36
N GLU A 266 1.20 -16.80 5.05
CA GLU A 266 0.40 -16.08 6.06
C GLU A 266 -0.60 -17.00 6.76
N TYR A 267 -1.28 -17.86 6.01
CA TYR A 267 -2.19 -18.85 6.59
C TYR A 267 -1.46 -19.83 7.50
N SER A 268 -0.19 -20.16 7.24
CA SER A 268 0.60 -21.05 8.10
C SER A 268 0.84 -20.46 9.48
N GLN A 269 1.09 -19.16 9.57
CA GLN A 269 1.26 -18.46 10.83
C GLN A 269 -0.04 -18.52 11.67
N LEU A 270 -1.17 -18.20 11.03
CA LEU A 270 -2.47 -18.28 11.68
C LEU A 270 -2.85 -19.71 12.09
N PHE A 271 -2.57 -20.69 11.24
CA PHE A 271 -2.82 -22.11 11.56
C PHE A 271 -1.98 -22.59 12.73
N ALA A 272 -0.72 -22.18 12.83
CA ALA A 272 0.12 -22.51 13.99
C ALA A 272 -0.49 -21.99 15.31
N ALA A 273 -1.11 -20.81 15.27
CA ALA A 273 -1.76 -20.17 16.41
C ALA A 273 -3.25 -20.54 16.59
N ARG A 274 -3.84 -21.40 15.77
CA ARG A 274 -5.30 -21.64 15.70
C ARG A 274 -5.98 -22.02 17.00
N LYS A 275 -5.25 -22.69 17.90
CA LYS A 275 -5.75 -23.14 19.20
C LYS A 275 -5.65 -22.07 20.30
N ASP A 276 -4.95 -20.96 20.02
CA ASP A 276 -4.84 -19.86 20.97
C ASP A 276 -6.15 -19.06 21.02
N PRO A 277 -6.83 -19.00 22.18
CA PRO A 277 -8.10 -18.28 22.32
C PRO A 277 -7.97 -16.77 22.01
N ARG A 278 -6.77 -16.20 22.19
CA ARG A 278 -6.49 -14.79 21.85
C ARG A 278 -6.62 -14.53 20.35
N LEU A 279 -6.22 -15.49 19.49
CA LEU A 279 -6.43 -15.39 18.05
C LEU A 279 -7.92 -15.28 17.72
N THR A 280 -8.73 -16.19 18.27
CA THR A 280 -10.19 -16.20 18.04
C THR A 280 -10.84 -14.91 18.54
N ALA A 281 -10.49 -14.45 19.73
CA ALA A 281 -11.05 -13.21 20.30
C ALA A 281 -10.72 -11.98 19.41
N GLN A 282 -9.48 -11.87 18.94
CA GLN A 282 -9.08 -10.77 18.07
C GLN A 282 -9.66 -10.86 16.66
N ALA A 283 -9.90 -12.06 16.15
CA ALA A 283 -10.49 -12.28 14.86
C ALA A 283 -11.97 -11.86 14.79
N GLN A 284 -12.68 -11.78 15.89
CA GLN A 284 -14.09 -11.37 15.92
C GLN A 284 -14.31 -10.03 15.22
N THR A 285 -13.42 -9.07 15.41
CA THR A 285 -13.47 -7.76 14.75
C THR A 285 -13.42 -7.85 13.22
N TYR A 286 -12.79 -8.90 12.67
CA TYR A 286 -12.56 -9.06 11.23
C TYR A 286 -13.43 -10.14 10.57
N LEU A 287 -14.21 -10.91 11.34
CA LEU A 287 -15.00 -12.03 10.82
C LEU A 287 -16.04 -11.62 9.76
N GLY A 288 -16.62 -10.43 9.89
CA GLY A 288 -17.50 -9.85 8.87
C GLY A 288 -16.83 -9.72 7.51
N ASN A 289 -15.61 -9.18 7.48
CA ASN A 289 -14.82 -9.03 6.27
C ASN A 289 -14.41 -10.38 5.68
N ILE A 290 -14.02 -11.34 6.53
CA ILE A 290 -13.68 -12.70 6.10
C ILE A 290 -14.85 -13.36 5.38
N ARG A 291 -16.09 -13.15 5.84
CA ARG A 291 -17.30 -13.66 5.19
C ARG A 291 -17.54 -12.98 3.83
N THR A 292 -17.41 -11.66 3.77
CA THR A 292 -17.61 -10.86 2.55
C THR A 292 -16.71 -11.33 1.42
N TYR A 293 -15.49 -11.74 1.73
CA TYR A 293 -14.52 -12.21 0.74
C TYR A 293 -14.58 -13.73 0.49
N HIS A 294 -15.59 -14.43 1.01
CA HIS A 294 -15.71 -15.90 0.89
C HIS A 294 -14.45 -16.67 1.31
N ALA A 295 -13.70 -16.13 2.24
CA ALA A 295 -12.47 -16.73 2.74
C ALA A 295 -12.74 -17.83 3.79
N GLY A 296 -13.53 -18.83 3.42
CA GLY A 296 -14.00 -19.89 4.33
C GLY A 296 -12.87 -20.62 5.06
N ARG A 297 -11.74 -20.85 4.38
CA ARG A 297 -10.55 -21.46 4.99
C ARG A 297 -9.94 -20.55 6.06
N LEU A 298 -9.72 -19.29 5.75
CA LEU A 298 -9.21 -18.31 6.72
C LEU A 298 -10.12 -18.24 7.95
N ARG A 299 -11.44 -18.18 7.72
CA ARG A 299 -12.43 -18.16 8.80
C ARG A 299 -12.30 -19.37 9.72
N ARG A 300 -12.20 -20.59 9.16
CA ARG A 300 -12.03 -21.82 9.97
C ARG A 300 -10.77 -21.78 10.83
N ILE A 301 -9.69 -21.24 10.30
CA ILE A 301 -8.45 -21.12 11.06
C ILE A 301 -8.60 -20.15 12.23
N VAL A 302 -9.07 -18.92 11.98
CA VAL A 302 -9.10 -17.86 13.01
C VAL A 302 -10.23 -18.04 14.01
N ASN A 303 -11.28 -18.78 13.66
CA ASN A 303 -12.42 -19.08 14.53
C ASN A 303 -12.39 -20.54 15.06
N TYR A 304 -11.24 -21.19 14.99
CA TYR A 304 -11.10 -22.62 15.27
C TYR A 304 -11.75 -23.07 16.58
N ASN A 305 -11.57 -22.30 17.66
CA ASN A 305 -12.12 -22.65 18.98
C ASN A 305 -13.65 -22.58 19.04
N ASN A 306 -14.29 -21.82 18.17
CA ASN A 306 -15.76 -21.65 18.09
C ASN A 306 -16.39 -22.50 16.96
N GLU A 307 -15.58 -23.22 16.18
CA GLU A 307 -16.09 -24.09 15.12
C GLU A 307 -16.55 -25.45 15.68
N ASN A 308 -17.49 -26.09 14.99
CA ASN A 308 -17.93 -27.44 15.32
C ASN A 308 -16.82 -28.49 15.05
N VAL A 309 -17.02 -29.70 15.56
CA VAL A 309 -16.01 -30.78 15.48
C VAL A 309 -15.61 -31.10 14.03
N LEU A 310 -16.57 -31.16 13.11
CA LEU A 310 -16.31 -31.47 11.69
C LEU A 310 -15.49 -30.36 11.02
N ALA A 311 -15.81 -29.10 11.28
CA ALA A 311 -15.05 -27.97 10.75
C ALA A 311 -13.61 -27.93 11.31
N ARG A 312 -13.42 -28.28 12.57
CA ARG A 312 -12.07 -28.42 13.17
C ARG A 312 -11.28 -29.55 12.52
N LEU A 313 -11.88 -30.73 12.38
CA LEU A 313 -11.23 -31.87 11.71
C LEU A 313 -10.85 -31.52 10.27
N TRP A 314 -11.75 -30.85 9.54
CA TRP A 314 -11.45 -30.40 8.19
C TRP A 314 -10.28 -29.39 8.17
N CYS A 315 -10.25 -28.47 9.11
CA CYS A 315 -9.15 -27.52 9.26
C CYS A 315 -7.78 -28.23 9.49
N GLU A 316 -7.77 -29.29 10.29
CA GLU A 316 -6.57 -30.09 10.57
C GLU A 316 -6.08 -30.90 9.37
N VAL A 317 -6.95 -31.29 8.45
CA VAL A 317 -6.59 -32.03 7.23
C VAL A 317 -6.22 -31.09 6.09
N GLU A 318 -7.02 -30.06 5.85
CA GLU A 318 -6.87 -29.13 4.72
C GLU A 318 -5.53 -28.37 4.80
N ASN A 319 -5.13 -27.90 5.98
CA ASN A 319 -3.99 -27.00 6.08
C ASN A 319 -2.63 -27.68 5.88
N PRO A 320 -2.32 -28.84 6.47
CA PRO A 320 -1.06 -29.55 6.21
C PRO A 320 -0.85 -29.91 4.74
N VAL A 321 -1.90 -30.30 4.03
CA VAL A 321 -1.84 -30.59 2.58
C VAL A 321 -1.44 -29.35 1.81
N TRP A 322 -2.06 -28.21 2.09
CA TRP A 322 -1.71 -26.95 1.44
C TRP A 322 -0.31 -26.46 1.81
N PHE A 323 0.17 -26.68 3.03
CA PHE A 323 1.53 -26.32 3.42
C PHE A 323 2.57 -27.16 2.69
N PHE A 324 2.29 -28.43 2.48
CA PHE A 324 3.14 -29.28 1.66
C PHE A 324 3.23 -28.77 0.23
N ILE A 325 2.09 -28.49 -0.42
CA ILE A 325 2.02 -27.90 -1.75
C ILE A 325 2.80 -26.58 -1.81
N THR A 326 2.66 -25.73 -0.76
CA THR A 326 3.38 -24.45 -0.66
C THR A 326 4.89 -24.63 -0.64
N LYS A 327 5.40 -25.58 0.14
CA LYS A 327 6.85 -25.88 0.20
C LYS A 327 7.37 -26.28 -1.17
N VAL A 328 6.64 -27.13 -1.87
CA VAL A 328 6.99 -27.56 -3.22
C VAL A 328 6.97 -26.39 -4.20
N CYS A 329 5.89 -25.60 -4.25
CA CYS A 329 5.79 -24.42 -5.10
C CYS A 329 6.88 -23.38 -4.81
N ARG A 330 7.19 -23.13 -3.52
CA ARG A 330 8.25 -22.21 -3.13
C ARG A 330 9.61 -22.67 -3.64
N HIS A 331 9.90 -23.95 -3.55
CA HIS A 331 11.21 -24.49 -3.93
C HIS A 331 11.40 -24.55 -5.44
N PHE A 332 10.41 -25.05 -6.17
CA PHE A 332 10.55 -25.36 -7.61
C PHE A 332 10.08 -24.22 -8.54
N ILE A 333 9.21 -23.33 -8.09
CA ILE A 333 8.64 -22.30 -8.94
C ILE A 333 9.12 -20.91 -8.52
N TRP A 334 8.96 -20.56 -7.26
CA TRP A 334 9.20 -19.18 -6.79
C TRP A 334 10.66 -18.82 -6.69
N LYS A 335 11.47 -19.65 -6.01
CA LYS A 335 12.91 -19.39 -5.87
C LYS A 335 13.67 -19.31 -7.20
N PRO A 336 13.45 -20.22 -8.17
CA PRO A 336 14.10 -20.10 -9.49
C PRO A 336 13.71 -18.83 -10.24
N LYS A 337 12.43 -18.41 -10.19
CA LYS A 337 11.98 -17.16 -10.85
C LYS A 337 12.58 -15.90 -10.25
N VAL A 338 12.65 -15.82 -8.91
CA VAL A 338 13.32 -14.71 -8.23
C VAL A 338 14.79 -14.65 -8.64
N ARG A 339 15.46 -15.80 -8.70
CA ARG A 339 16.87 -15.89 -9.12
C ARG A 339 17.03 -15.43 -10.56
N ALA A 340 16.19 -15.87 -11.48
CA ALA A 340 16.24 -15.46 -12.89
C ALA A 340 16.06 -13.95 -13.07
N LEU A 341 15.07 -13.35 -12.39
CA LEU A 341 14.87 -11.88 -12.42
C LEU A 341 16.08 -11.10 -11.88
N LEU A 342 16.71 -11.61 -10.83
CA LEU A 342 17.93 -10.99 -10.27
C LEU A 342 19.13 -11.14 -11.22
N GLU A 343 19.23 -12.23 -11.96
CA GLU A 343 20.27 -12.48 -12.96
C GLU A 343 20.05 -11.63 -14.22
N GLU A 344 18.83 -11.54 -14.74
CA GLU A 344 18.49 -10.64 -15.86
C GLU A 344 18.78 -9.17 -15.51
N ALA A 345 18.46 -8.75 -14.29
CA ALA A 345 18.79 -7.42 -13.81
C ALA A 345 20.32 -7.19 -13.74
N ARG A 346 21.12 -8.19 -13.42
CA ARG A 346 22.59 -8.15 -13.46
C ARG A 346 23.12 -8.00 -14.89
N GLN A 347 22.66 -8.84 -15.81
CA GLN A 347 23.14 -8.85 -17.20
C GLN A 347 22.86 -7.53 -17.93
N LYS A 348 21.72 -6.90 -17.67
CA LYS A 348 21.38 -5.59 -18.25
C LYS A 348 22.29 -4.45 -17.77
N GLN A 349 22.90 -4.56 -16.59
CA GLN A 349 23.85 -3.55 -16.10
C GLN A 349 25.26 -3.74 -16.64
N GLU A 350 25.67 -4.99 -16.89
CA GLU A 350 26.96 -5.28 -17.49
C GLU A 350 27.01 -4.87 -18.96
N GLN A 351 25.85 -4.77 -19.63
CA GLN A 351 25.74 -4.28 -21.02
C GLN A 351 25.64 -2.75 -21.14
N THR A 352 25.40 -2.04 -20.03
CA THR A 352 25.26 -0.57 -19.99
C THR A 352 26.45 0.14 -19.30
N ALA A 353 27.39 -0.60 -18.76
CA ALA A 353 28.65 -0.13 -18.18
C ALA A 353 29.81 -0.29 -19.20
#